data_0315de7404f4fa30b855ccff38cb241e
#
_entry.id   0315de7404f4fa30b855ccff38cb241e
#
_cell.length_a   1.000
_cell.length_b   1.000
_cell.length_c   1.000
_cell.angle_alpha   90.00
_cell.angle_beta   90.00
_cell.angle_gamma   90.00
#
_symmetry.space_group_name_H-M   'P 1'
#
loop_
_entity.id
_entity.type
_entity.pdbx_description
1 polymer ?
#
loop_
_entity_poly.entity_id
_entity_poly.type
_entity_poly.pdbx_seq_one_letter_code
_entity_poly.pdbx_strand_id
1 'polypeptide(L)'
;MDAADERGFREFVSARSPALMGLAYLLTGGDQHAAEDLVQTSLAKAVTRWARIDDPEAYVKRTMYHQQVSTWRLAWRRHETSVAEPPERVAGDHTSRIDLRLTLRQALSRLTARQRAVLVLRYFEDLPEDEIARIMGCSVGTVRSTAHRSLARLRTLARELTPTQEELTR
;
A
#
# COMPACT_ATOMS: atom_id res chain seq x y z
N MET A 1 -9.96 25.95 -12.47
CA MET A 1 -8.90 26.09 -11.47
C MET A 1 -8.26 27.45 -11.72
N ASP A 2 -8.26 28.30 -10.73
CA ASP A 2 -7.63 29.61 -10.87
C ASP A 2 -6.10 29.52 -10.61
N ALA A 3 -5.37 30.65 -10.77
CA ALA A 3 -3.91 30.66 -10.61
C ALA A 3 -3.45 30.41 -9.16
N ALA A 4 -4.31 30.67 -8.16
CA ALA A 4 -4.00 30.38 -6.76
C ALA A 4 -4.14 28.89 -6.48
N ASP A 5 -5.21 28.27 -6.95
CA ASP A 5 -5.44 26.83 -6.88
C ASP A 5 -4.31 26.03 -7.56
N GLU A 6 -3.87 26.49 -8.73
CA GLU A 6 -2.79 25.84 -9.47
C GLU A 6 -1.45 25.89 -8.71
N ARG A 7 -1.13 27.00 -8.09
CA ARG A 7 0.06 27.11 -7.22
C ARG A 7 -0.07 26.19 -6.01
N GLY A 8 -1.19 26.24 -5.29
CA GLY A 8 -1.43 25.40 -4.12
C GLY A 8 -1.35 23.92 -4.45
N PHE A 9 -1.89 23.49 -5.59
CA PHE A 9 -1.78 22.11 -6.04
C PHE A 9 -0.32 21.72 -6.34
N ARG A 10 0.44 22.54 -7.04
CA ARG A 10 1.87 22.27 -7.32
C ARG A 10 2.71 22.19 -6.05
N GLU A 11 2.49 23.10 -5.10
CA GLU A 11 3.15 23.09 -3.80
C GLU A 11 2.83 21.80 -3.02
N PHE A 12 1.57 21.42 -2.98
CA PHE A 12 1.13 20.16 -2.37
C PHE A 12 1.81 18.95 -3.03
N VAL A 13 1.78 18.84 -4.35
CA VAL A 13 2.42 17.74 -5.08
C VAL A 13 3.91 17.68 -4.76
N SER A 14 4.62 18.82 -4.84
CA SER A 14 6.05 18.89 -4.55
C SER A 14 6.37 18.45 -3.11
N ALA A 15 5.58 18.87 -2.14
CA ALA A 15 5.83 18.60 -0.73
C ALA A 15 5.45 17.16 -0.34
N ARG A 16 4.40 16.59 -0.93
CA ARG A 16 3.80 15.31 -0.49
C ARG A 16 4.11 14.10 -1.37
N SER A 17 4.59 14.30 -2.60
CA SER A 17 4.88 13.19 -3.52
C SER A 17 5.78 12.10 -2.92
N PRO A 18 6.85 12.39 -2.19
CA PRO A 18 7.69 11.34 -1.61
C PRO A 18 6.91 10.45 -0.61
N ALA A 19 6.08 11.05 0.25
CA ALA A 19 5.27 10.31 1.23
C ALA A 19 4.16 9.50 0.56
N LEU A 20 3.46 10.09 -0.42
CA LEU A 20 2.43 9.41 -1.20
C LEU A 20 3.01 8.23 -2.01
N MET A 21 4.19 8.39 -2.60
CA MET A 21 4.88 7.30 -3.29
C MET A 21 5.29 6.18 -2.33
N GLY A 22 5.78 6.51 -1.14
CA GLY A 22 6.09 5.52 -0.11
C GLY A 22 4.88 4.68 0.28
N LEU A 23 3.73 5.35 0.51
CA LEU A 23 2.46 4.68 0.81
C LEU A 23 1.98 3.81 -0.36
N ALA A 24 2.00 4.34 -1.58
CA ALA A 24 1.60 3.61 -2.79
C ALA A 24 2.47 2.35 -2.98
N TYR A 25 3.76 2.48 -2.76
CA TYR A 25 4.71 1.37 -2.84
C TYR A 25 4.40 0.24 -1.85
N LEU A 26 4.02 0.61 -0.60
CA LEU A 26 3.57 -0.38 0.38
C LEU A 26 2.26 -1.04 -0.03
N LEU A 27 1.28 -0.28 -0.49
CA LEU A 27 -0.03 -0.78 -0.91
C LEU A 27 0.05 -1.71 -2.12
N THR A 28 0.95 -1.43 -3.07
CA THR A 28 1.12 -2.22 -4.30
C THR A 28 2.09 -3.39 -4.16
N GLY A 29 2.67 -3.58 -2.96
CA GLY A 29 3.62 -4.67 -2.70
C GLY A 29 4.96 -4.48 -3.39
N GLY A 30 5.41 -3.23 -3.55
CA GLY A 30 6.69 -2.90 -4.13
C GLY A 30 6.69 -2.82 -5.67
N ASP A 31 5.51 -2.84 -6.29
CA ASP A 31 5.39 -2.60 -7.73
C ASP A 31 5.47 -1.12 -8.02
N GLN A 32 6.60 -0.68 -8.58
CA GLN A 32 6.86 0.73 -8.85
C GLN A 32 5.87 1.33 -9.85
N HIS A 33 5.59 0.63 -10.95
CA HIS A 33 4.66 1.12 -11.96
C HIS A 33 3.24 1.24 -11.43
N ALA A 34 2.78 0.23 -10.68
CA ALA A 34 1.48 0.27 -10.02
C ALA A 34 1.41 1.39 -8.96
N ALA A 35 2.51 1.66 -8.24
CA ALA A 35 2.57 2.74 -7.26
C ALA A 35 2.51 4.12 -7.93
N GLU A 36 3.25 4.33 -9.00
CA GLU A 36 3.22 5.56 -9.79
C GLU A 36 1.83 5.83 -10.36
N ASP A 37 1.21 4.81 -10.96
CA ASP A 37 -0.14 4.90 -11.51
C ASP A 37 -1.18 5.22 -10.42
N LEU A 38 -1.07 4.59 -9.25
CA LEU A 38 -1.93 4.85 -8.10
C LEU A 38 -1.85 6.31 -7.64
N VAL A 39 -0.62 6.85 -7.50
CA VAL A 39 -0.42 8.25 -7.11
C VAL A 39 -0.93 9.20 -8.20
N GLN A 40 -0.55 9.00 -9.45
CA GLN A 40 -0.97 9.85 -10.57
C GLN A 40 -2.48 9.90 -10.71
N THR A 41 -3.14 8.74 -10.68
CA THR A 41 -4.61 8.69 -10.78
C THR A 41 -5.29 9.38 -9.60
N SER A 42 -4.74 9.26 -8.39
CA SER A 42 -5.29 9.91 -7.21
C SER A 42 -5.11 11.43 -7.24
N LEU A 43 -3.95 11.91 -7.69
CA LEU A 43 -3.69 13.33 -7.90
C LEU A 43 -4.55 13.91 -9.04
N ALA A 44 -4.75 13.16 -10.13
CA ALA A 44 -5.62 13.57 -11.22
C ALA A 44 -7.08 13.75 -10.77
N LYS A 45 -7.56 12.93 -9.85
CA LYS A 45 -8.90 13.11 -9.23
C LYS A 45 -8.92 14.32 -8.27
N ALA A 46 -7.84 14.57 -7.55
CA ALA A 46 -7.75 15.70 -6.64
C ALA A 46 -7.73 17.04 -7.39
N VAL A 47 -6.98 17.15 -8.48
CA VAL A 47 -6.88 18.41 -9.25
C VAL A 47 -8.23 18.85 -9.81
N THR A 48 -9.10 17.93 -10.21
CA THR A 48 -10.42 18.27 -10.73
C THR A 48 -11.38 18.85 -9.69
N ARG A 49 -11.05 18.70 -8.41
CA ARG A 49 -11.88 19.13 -7.27
C ARG A 49 -11.13 20.01 -6.28
N TRP A 50 -9.91 20.45 -6.65
CA TRP A 50 -8.95 21.07 -5.74
C TRP A 50 -9.56 22.21 -4.90
N ALA A 51 -10.26 23.15 -5.52
CA ALA A 51 -10.91 24.26 -4.84
C ALA A 51 -12.01 23.87 -3.81
N ARG A 52 -12.40 22.59 -3.75
CA ARG A 52 -13.44 22.07 -2.84
C ARG A 52 -12.91 21.07 -1.83
N ILE A 53 -11.61 20.88 -1.78
CA ILE A 53 -10.97 19.93 -0.87
C ILE A 53 -10.42 20.73 0.33
N ASP A 54 -10.99 20.48 1.51
CA ASP A 54 -10.52 21.10 2.75
C ASP A 54 -9.18 20.52 3.22
N ASP A 55 -9.02 19.18 3.11
CA ASP A 55 -7.79 18.47 3.45
C ASP A 55 -7.30 17.64 2.24
N PRO A 56 -6.38 18.22 1.43
CA PRO A 56 -5.86 17.55 0.25
C PRO A 56 -5.14 16.24 0.52
N GLU A 57 -4.40 16.15 1.63
CA GLU A 57 -3.65 14.93 1.97
C GLU A 57 -4.59 13.79 2.32
N ALA A 58 -5.55 14.01 3.19
CA ALA A 58 -6.56 13.01 3.55
C ALA A 58 -7.39 12.59 2.33
N TYR A 59 -7.74 13.53 1.45
CA TYR A 59 -8.49 13.23 0.23
C TYR A 59 -7.70 12.33 -0.72
N VAL A 60 -6.43 12.66 -0.99
CA VAL A 60 -5.58 11.88 -1.91
C VAL A 60 -5.33 10.50 -1.33
N LYS A 61 -4.98 10.38 -0.06
CA LYS A 61 -4.79 9.09 0.62
C LYS A 61 -6.04 8.22 0.56
N ARG A 62 -7.20 8.76 0.90
CA ARG A 62 -8.49 8.04 0.82
C ARG A 62 -8.78 7.57 -0.62
N THR A 63 -8.47 8.41 -1.60
CA THR A 63 -8.62 8.05 -3.03
C THR A 63 -7.72 6.88 -3.39
N MET A 64 -6.46 6.89 -2.92
CA MET A 64 -5.51 5.79 -3.12
C MET A 64 -6.03 4.48 -2.51
N TYR A 65 -6.55 4.52 -1.28
CA TYR A 65 -7.08 3.32 -0.62
C TYR A 65 -8.24 2.71 -1.40
N HIS A 66 -9.23 3.52 -1.75
CA HIS A 66 -10.40 3.05 -2.51
C HIS A 66 -10.02 2.53 -3.89
N GLN A 67 -9.09 3.19 -4.56
CA GLN A 67 -8.61 2.74 -5.87
C GLN A 67 -7.89 1.40 -5.78
N GLN A 68 -7.00 1.25 -4.81
CA GLN A 68 -6.28 0.00 -4.59
C GLN A 68 -7.23 -1.15 -4.25
N VAL A 69 -8.20 -0.91 -3.37
CA VAL A 69 -9.22 -1.91 -3.02
C VAL A 69 -10.07 -2.29 -4.23
N SER A 70 -10.46 -1.32 -5.07
CA SER A 70 -11.24 -1.57 -6.29
C SER A 70 -10.45 -2.39 -7.31
N THR A 71 -9.16 -2.10 -7.47
CA THR A 71 -8.28 -2.81 -8.40
C THR A 71 -8.15 -4.29 -8.03
N TRP A 72 -7.88 -4.61 -6.75
CA TRP A 72 -7.75 -6.01 -6.37
C TRP A 72 -9.10 -6.75 -6.37
N ARG A 73 -10.23 -6.07 -6.07
CA ARG A 73 -11.56 -6.67 -6.19
C ARG A 73 -11.89 -7.03 -7.63
N LEU A 74 -11.51 -6.17 -8.57
CA LEU A 74 -11.70 -6.45 -9.99
C LEU A 74 -10.81 -7.61 -10.46
N ALA A 75 -9.55 -7.65 -10.01
CA ALA A 75 -8.64 -8.75 -10.28
C ALA A 75 -9.15 -10.07 -9.69
N TRP A 76 -9.67 -10.05 -8.45
CA TRP A 76 -10.29 -11.22 -7.81
C TRP A 76 -11.45 -11.77 -8.66
N ARG A 77 -12.39 -10.93 -9.09
CA ARG A 77 -13.53 -11.37 -9.92
C ARG A 77 -13.08 -11.98 -11.27
N ARG A 78 -11.99 -11.47 -11.84
CA ARG A 78 -11.40 -12.05 -13.06
C ARG A 78 -10.70 -13.38 -12.80
N HIS A 79 -10.15 -13.60 -11.62
CA HIS A 79 -9.45 -14.83 -11.23
C HIS A 79 -10.42 -15.96 -10.84
N GLU A 80 -11.64 -15.65 -10.41
CA GLU A 80 -12.70 -16.68 -10.26
C GLU A 80 -13.05 -17.36 -11.59
N THR A 81 -12.69 -16.72 -12.72
CA THR A 81 -12.84 -17.28 -14.08
C THR A 81 -11.54 -17.87 -14.65
N SER A 82 -10.41 -17.75 -13.96
CA SER A 82 -9.13 -18.30 -14.42
C SER A 82 -8.21 -18.60 -13.24
N VAL A 83 -7.86 -19.86 -13.06
CA VAL A 83 -6.89 -20.32 -12.05
C VAL A 83 -5.49 -19.99 -12.55
N ALA A 84 -4.93 -18.88 -12.07
CA ALA A 84 -3.52 -18.56 -12.28
C ALA A 84 -2.90 -18.05 -10.97
N GLU A 85 -1.84 -18.71 -10.55
CA GLU A 85 -0.99 -18.38 -9.40
C GLU A 85 -0.34 -17.01 -9.56
N PRO A 86 -0.15 -16.21 -8.47
CA PRO A 86 0.54 -14.93 -8.58
C PRO A 86 2.00 -15.15 -9.02
N PRO A 87 2.56 -14.29 -9.88
CA PRO A 87 3.95 -14.43 -10.29
C PRO A 87 4.89 -14.16 -9.11
N GLU A 88 5.81 -15.09 -8.86
CA GLU A 88 6.95 -14.92 -7.95
C GLU A 88 7.84 -13.77 -8.46
N ARG A 89 8.04 -12.76 -7.62
CA ARG A 89 9.02 -11.71 -7.89
C ARG A 89 10.31 -11.94 -7.12
N VAL A 90 11.38 -11.95 -7.86
CA VAL A 90 12.75 -12.21 -7.42
C VAL A 90 13.26 -11.03 -6.57
N ALA A 91 13.89 -11.38 -5.44
CA ALA A 91 14.53 -10.45 -4.52
C ALA A 91 15.93 -10.04 -5.01
N GLY A 92 16.22 -8.76 -4.94
CA GLY A 92 17.58 -8.22 -5.10
C GLY A 92 18.19 -7.89 -3.73
N ASP A 93 19.47 -8.10 -3.65
CA ASP A 93 20.39 -8.13 -2.52
C ASP A 93 20.76 -6.73 -1.99
N HIS A 94 20.93 -6.52 -0.65
CA HIS A 94 21.97 -5.74 0.05
C HIS A 94 21.63 -4.95 1.32
N THR A 95 22.44 -5.21 2.36
CA THR A 95 23.09 -4.46 3.47
C THR A 95 22.27 -3.81 4.60
N SER A 96 22.54 -4.29 5.77
CA SER A 96 22.02 -4.25 7.16
C SER A 96 20.98 -3.24 7.71
N ARG A 97 20.91 -1.95 7.37
CA ARG A 97 19.78 -1.06 7.71
C ARG A 97 18.82 -0.86 6.52
N ILE A 98 19.36 -0.99 5.34
CA ILE A 98 18.64 -1.15 4.09
C ILE A 98 17.94 -2.51 4.12
N ASP A 99 18.54 -3.54 4.72
CA ASP A 99 18.02 -4.90 4.85
C ASP A 99 16.67 -4.99 5.58
N LEU A 100 16.48 -4.32 6.72
CA LEU A 100 15.22 -4.45 7.46
C LEU A 100 14.04 -3.84 6.68
N ARG A 101 14.26 -2.69 6.02
CA ARG A 101 13.26 -2.07 5.16
C ARG A 101 12.99 -2.90 3.91
N LEU A 102 14.05 -3.46 3.34
CA LEU A 102 13.95 -4.33 2.18
C LEU A 102 13.26 -5.64 2.54
N THR A 103 13.64 -6.26 3.67
CA THR A 103 13.00 -7.46 4.21
C THR A 103 11.52 -7.23 4.46
N LEU A 104 11.14 -6.11 5.07
CA LEU A 104 9.74 -5.77 5.32
C LEU A 104 8.97 -5.59 4.00
N ARG A 105 9.54 -4.90 3.02
CA ARG A 105 8.93 -4.74 1.70
C ARG A 105 8.75 -6.07 0.98
N GLN A 106 9.76 -6.93 1.02
CA GLN A 106 9.70 -8.28 0.45
C GLN A 106 8.65 -9.14 1.16
N ALA A 107 8.57 -9.08 2.48
CA ALA A 107 7.55 -9.79 3.25
C ALA A 107 6.14 -9.27 2.91
N LEU A 108 5.95 -7.96 2.81
CA LEU A 108 4.68 -7.35 2.39
C LEU A 108 4.31 -7.74 0.95
N SER A 109 5.26 -7.85 0.03
CA SER A 109 5.00 -8.26 -1.35
C SER A 109 4.46 -9.69 -1.47
N ARG A 110 4.80 -10.56 -0.51
CA ARG A 110 4.34 -11.96 -0.44
C ARG A 110 2.98 -12.13 0.24
N LEU A 111 2.42 -11.06 0.80
CA LEU A 111 1.04 -11.06 1.30
C LEU A 111 0.06 -10.88 0.15
N THR A 112 -1.16 -11.40 0.31
CA THR A 112 -2.25 -11.03 -0.60
C THR A 112 -2.51 -9.53 -0.55
N ALA A 113 -3.06 -8.96 -1.62
CA ALA A 113 -3.38 -7.53 -1.67
C ALA A 113 -4.30 -7.10 -0.51
N ARG A 114 -5.27 -7.95 -0.14
CA ARG A 114 -6.16 -7.71 1.00
C ARG A 114 -5.43 -7.71 2.33
N GLN A 115 -4.57 -8.70 2.57
CA GLN A 115 -3.78 -8.81 3.80
C GLN A 115 -2.86 -7.59 3.96
N ARG A 116 -2.16 -7.25 2.90
CA ARG A 116 -1.25 -6.10 2.85
C ARG A 116 -1.99 -4.78 3.09
N ALA A 117 -3.12 -4.55 2.42
CA ALA A 117 -3.92 -3.35 2.61
C ALA A 117 -4.35 -3.17 4.07
N VAL A 118 -4.87 -4.23 4.72
CA VAL A 118 -5.27 -4.15 6.14
C VAL A 118 -4.10 -3.80 7.04
N LEU A 119 -2.91 -4.38 6.84
CA LEU A 119 -1.73 -4.08 7.64
C LEU A 119 -1.23 -2.65 7.41
N VAL A 120 -1.18 -2.20 6.17
CA VAL A 120 -0.74 -0.83 5.83
C VAL A 120 -1.70 0.20 6.42
N LEU A 121 -3.02 0.02 6.24
CA LEU A 121 -4.02 0.95 6.77
C LEU A 121 -4.00 1.00 8.30
N ARG A 122 -3.82 -0.14 8.98
CA ARG A 122 -3.85 -0.21 10.42
C ARG A 122 -2.57 0.27 11.10
N TYR A 123 -1.40 -0.18 10.61
CA TYR A 123 -0.13 0.01 11.32
C TYR A 123 0.77 1.09 10.71
N PHE A 124 0.60 1.42 9.45
CA PHE A 124 1.36 2.47 8.80
C PHE A 124 0.58 3.81 8.77
N GLU A 125 -0.72 3.74 8.46
CA GLU A 125 -1.60 4.91 8.40
C GLU A 125 -2.37 5.14 9.69
N ASP A 126 -2.29 4.22 10.65
CA ASP A 126 -2.94 4.28 11.98
C ASP A 126 -4.45 4.56 11.92
N LEU A 127 -5.13 3.99 10.93
CA LEU A 127 -6.57 4.15 10.77
C LEU A 127 -7.34 3.29 11.77
N PRO A 128 -8.47 3.79 12.30
CA PRO A 128 -9.35 3.01 13.16
C PRO A 128 -10.03 1.87 12.38
N GLU A 129 -10.32 0.77 13.07
CA GLU A 129 -10.84 -0.46 12.46
C GLU A 129 -12.16 -0.28 11.71
N ASP A 130 -13.02 0.63 12.18
CA ASP A 130 -14.30 0.95 11.52
C ASP A 130 -14.07 1.70 10.19
N GLU A 131 -13.07 2.56 10.11
CA GLU A 131 -12.69 3.22 8.86
C GLU A 131 -12.08 2.22 7.88
N ILE A 132 -11.19 1.36 8.34
CA ILE A 132 -10.64 0.27 7.51
C ILE A 132 -11.76 -0.63 7.01
N ALA A 133 -12.72 -0.99 7.85
CA ALA A 133 -13.89 -1.80 7.45
C ALA A 133 -14.70 -1.13 6.34
N ARG A 134 -14.93 0.18 6.44
CA ARG A 134 -15.61 0.96 5.38
C ARG A 134 -14.81 0.98 4.07
N ILE A 135 -13.51 1.22 4.13
CA ILE A 135 -12.62 1.21 2.95
C ILE A 135 -12.60 -0.18 2.31
N MET A 136 -12.44 -1.22 3.11
CA MET A 136 -12.34 -2.61 2.65
C MET A 136 -13.70 -3.20 2.26
N GLY A 137 -14.82 -2.57 2.66
CA GLY A 137 -16.18 -3.06 2.44
C GLY A 137 -16.44 -4.39 3.13
N CYS A 138 -16.02 -4.52 4.37
CA CYS A 138 -16.20 -5.70 5.21
C CYS A 138 -16.55 -5.31 6.66
N SER A 139 -16.79 -6.29 7.52
CA SER A 139 -17.07 -6.03 8.95
C SER A 139 -15.79 -5.71 9.72
N VAL A 140 -15.92 -5.02 10.85
CA VAL A 140 -14.83 -4.77 11.81
C VAL A 140 -14.21 -6.10 12.29
N GLY A 141 -15.04 -7.12 12.55
CA GLY A 141 -14.57 -8.46 12.91
C GLY A 141 -13.68 -9.08 11.84
N THR A 142 -14.02 -8.86 10.57
CA THR A 142 -13.20 -9.31 9.43
C THR A 142 -11.87 -8.55 9.37
N VAL A 143 -11.86 -7.25 9.65
CA VAL A 143 -10.61 -6.46 9.73
C VAL A 143 -9.71 -7.01 10.82
N ARG A 144 -10.23 -7.24 12.03
CA ARG A 144 -9.46 -7.80 13.17
C ARG A 144 -8.86 -9.16 12.85
N SER A 145 -9.67 -10.08 12.35
CA SER A 145 -9.21 -11.43 12.03
C SER A 145 -8.20 -11.43 10.88
N THR A 146 -8.40 -10.58 9.88
CA THR A 146 -7.45 -10.43 8.77
C THR A 146 -6.14 -9.81 9.27
N ALA A 147 -6.18 -8.74 10.07
CA ALA A 147 -5.00 -8.12 10.63
C ALA A 147 -4.18 -9.10 11.47
N HIS A 148 -4.84 -9.88 12.34
CA HIS A 148 -4.16 -10.87 13.18
C HIS A 148 -3.43 -11.94 12.35
N ARG A 149 -4.13 -12.56 11.40
CA ARG A 149 -3.56 -13.58 10.51
C ARG A 149 -2.45 -13.02 9.62
N SER A 150 -2.66 -11.83 9.09
CA SER A 150 -1.69 -11.18 8.21
C SER A 150 -0.42 -10.80 8.97
N LEU A 151 -0.53 -10.32 10.22
CA LEU A 151 0.62 -10.01 11.05
C LEU A 151 1.43 -11.27 11.42
N ALA A 152 0.73 -12.38 11.73
CA ALA A 152 1.40 -13.66 11.95
C ALA A 152 2.13 -14.14 10.69
N ARG A 153 1.51 -14.04 9.54
CA ARG A 153 2.13 -14.39 8.24
C ARG A 153 3.33 -13.49 7.93
N LEU A 154 3.19 -12.18 8.15
CA LEU A 154 4.29 -11.22 7.94
C LEU A 154 5.51 -11.55 8.82
N ARG A 155 5.28 -11.89 10.09
CA ARG A 155 6.37 -12.30 11.01
C ARG A 155 7.09 -13.56 10.51
N THR A 156 6.35 -14.54 10.03
CA THR A 156 6.95 -15.76 9.45
C THR A 156 7.79 -15.42 8.23
N LEU A 157 7.25 -14.66 7.30
CA LEU A 157 7.94 -14.22 6.09
C LEU A 157 9.19 -13.39 6.39
N ALA A 158 9.10 -12.49 7.38
CA ALA A 158 10.25 -11.68 7.79
C ALA A 158 11.39 -12.55 8.37
N ARG A 159 11.06 -13.59 9.14
CA ARG A 159 12.05 -14.56 9.65
C ARG A 159 12.71 -15.38 8.53
N GLU A 160 11.93 -15.83 7.55
CA GLU A 160 12.43 -16.56 6.38
C GLU A 160 13.38 -15.72 5.53
N LEU A 161 13.18 -14.39 5.49
CA LEU A 161 13.97 -13.44 4.70
C LEU A 161 15.18 -12.88 5.46
N THR A 162 15.26 -13.07 6.79
CA THR A 162 16.39 -12.64 7.59
C THR A 162 17.42 -13.77 7.62
N PRO A 163 18.63 -13.58 7.06
CA PRO A 163 19.67 -14.62 7.12
C PRO A 163 20.03 -14.92 8.57
N THR A 164 20.09 -16.19 8.89
CA THR A 164 20.52 -16.67 10.20
C THR A 164 21.99 -16.28 10.41
N GLN A 165 22.36 -15.81 11.60
CA GLN A 165 23.73 -15.39 11.92
C GLN A 165 24.80 -16.47 11.64
N GLU A 166 24.40 -17.73 11.51
CA GLU A 166 25.30 -18.83 11.16
C GLU A 166 25.76 -18.83 9.68
N GLU A 167 25.00 -18.18 8.78
CA GLU A 167 25.40 -18.07 7.36
C GLU A 167 26.37 -16.93 7.09
N LEU A 168 26.50 -15.97 8.01
CA LEU A 168 27.43 -14.83 7.89
C LEU A 168 28.85 -15.14 8.41
N THR A 169 29.10 -16.35 8.93
CA THR A 169 30.40 -16.75 9.51
C THR A 169 31.10 -17.85 8.68
N ARG A 170 30.66 -18.07 7.45
CA ARG A 170 31.31 -19.01 6.52
C ARG A 170 31.99 -18.26 5.36
#